data_8f0c8701af304a508ae193ff106f7536
#
_entry.id   8f0c8701af304a508ae193ff106f7536
#
_cell.length_a   1.000
_cell.length_b   1.000
_cell.length_c   1.000
_cell.angle_alpha   90.00
_cell.angle_beta   90.00
_cell.angle_gamma   90.00
#
_symmetry.space_group_name_H-M   'P 1'
#
loop_
_entity.id
_entity.type
_entity.pdbx_description
1 polymer ?
#
loop_
_entity_poly.entity_id
_entity_poly.type
_entity_poly.pdbx_seq_one_letter_code
_entity_poly.pdbx_strand_id
1 'polypeptide(L)'
;MAVGSTPKKPKQKRRSSDHRKHHNHDDDAATMASPAPPRSRGYGAYLRRCFSPPSALVVLCLFLLCVIWKRIPISRLPPPPRFYSFDVVNEFPHDPNAFTQGLLYGGNDTLFESTGLYSRSSLREVQVYHQMDGSLFGEGLTLLGERLFQVTWLENTGFIYDRYNFNKREKFTHQMHDGWGLATDGKVLFGSDGSSTLYQIDPLTLKVIKRVTVRYNDHEVPFLNELEYVNGEVWANIWQTDCIARISQEDGLVISWILLHGLRQGLLRSGHTAIDVLNGIAWDKEKNRLFVTGKLWPKLYEIKLRPVRGPSNGRIENLCPIRA
;
A
#
# COMPACT_ATOMS: atom_id res chain seq x y z
N MET A 1 -47.76 -37.10 20.73
CA MET A 1 -47.45 -37.92 21.93
C MET A 1 -45.94 -38.11 22.01
N ALA A 2 -45.40 -37.96 23.23
CA ALA A 2 -44.01 -38.09 23.69
C ALA A 2 -43.10 -36.93 23.31
N VAL A 3 -42.85 -35.93 24.16
CA VAL A 3 -42.30 -35.70 25.49
C VAL A 3 -40.83 -36.11 25.66
N GLY A 4 -40.04 -35.06 25.88
CA GLY A 4 -38.92 -35.01 26.78
C GLY A 4 -37.55 -35.36 26.19
N SER A 5 -36.50 -34.63 26.35
CA SER A 5 -35.91 -34.08 27.55
C SER A 5 -34.64 -33.27 27.23
N THR A 6 -34.43 -32.15 27.86
CA THR A 6 -33.19 -31.35 27.94
C THR A 6 -32.20 -31.97 28.90
N PRO A 7 -30.89 -31.89 28.67
CA PRO A 7 -29.88 -32.05 29.74
C PRO A 7 -29.27 -30.72 30.19
N LYS A 8 -29.09 -30.67 31.51
CA LYS A 8 -28.62 -29.54 32.33
C LYS A 8 -27.12 -29.29 32.22
N LYS A 9 -26.76 -28.00 32.38
CA LYS A 9 -25.38 -27.51 32.62
C LYS A 9 -24.79 -28.01 33.93
N PRO A 10 -23.49 -28.26 34.03
CA PRO A 10 -22.80 -28.39 35.33
C PRO A 10 -22.26 -27.03 35.81
N LYS A 11 -22.37 -26.82 37.11
CA LYS A 11 -21.97 -25.65 37.89
C LYS A 11 -20.44 -25.60 38.08
N GLN A 12 -19.91 -24.39 37.98
CA GLN A 12 -18.58 -24.00 38.37
C GLN A 12 -18.44 -23.90 39.89
N LYS A 13 -17.47 -24.56 40.47
CA LYS A 13 -17.08 -24.42 41.90
C LYS A 13 -15.97 -23.39 42.00
N ARG A 14 -16.29 -22.31 42.73
CA ARG A 14 -15.33 -21.38 43.35
C ARG A 14 -14.57 -22.08 44.46
N ARG A 15 -13.27 -21.86 44.54
CA ARG A 15 -12.50 -22.02 45.77
C ARG A 15 -11.70 -20.75 46.02
N SER A 16 -11.96 -20.15 47.15
CA SER A 16 -11.36 -18.97 47.77
C SER A 16 -10.33 -19.40 48.83
N SER A 17 -9.42 -18.43 49.11
CA SER A 17 -8.64 -18.22 50.32
C SER A 17 -7.52 -19.27 50.63
N ASP A 18 -6.39 -18.90 51.17
CA ASP A 18 -6.16 -18.06 52.33
C ASP A 18 -4.70 -17.61 52.47
N HIS A 19 -4.57 -16.54 53.21
CA HIS A 19 -3.36 -15.91 53.74
C HIS A 19 -2.34 -16.86 54.40
N ARG A 20 -1.07 -16.48 54.34
CA ARG A 20 -0.21 -16.37 55.56
C ARG A 20 1.01 -15.48 55.36
N LYS A 21 1.14 -14.61 56.35
CA LYS A 21 2.20 -13.66 56.69
C LYS A 21 3.42 -14.36 57.34
N HIS A 22 4.48 -13.55 57.47
CA HIS A 22 5.68 -13.59 58.37
C HIS A 22 6.85 -14.37 57.87
N HIS A 23 8.08 -13.87 57.92
CA HIS A 23 8.78 -13.16 59.00
C HIS A 23 9.96 -12.35 58.47
N ASN A 24 10.25 -11.26 59.17
CA ASN A 24 11.49 -10.48 59.17
C ASN A 24 12.66 -11.32 59.67
N HIS A 25 13.87 -11.01 59.17
CA HIS A 25 15.06 -10.95 60.04
C HIS A 25 15.98 -9.86 59.52
N ASP A 26 16.19 -8.91 60.41
CA ASP A 26 17.25 -7.92 60.43
C ASP A 26 18.57 -8.62 60.73
N ASP A 27 19.66 -7.94 60.46
CA ASP A 27 21.01 -7.88 61.05
C ASP A 27 22.06 -7.86 59.91
N ASP A 28 23.05 -7.05 59.84
CA ASP A 28 23.69 -6.10 60.73
C ASP A 28 24.64 -5.20 59.95
N ALA A 29 24.83 -4.03 60.45
CA ALA A 29 25.77 -3.02 59.98
C ALA A 29 27.21 -3.40 60.20
N ALA A 30 28.08 -3.07 59.27
CA ALA A 30 29.49 -2.85 59.57
C ALA A 30 30.03 -1.65 58.79
N THR A 31 30.07 -0.56 59.50
CA THR A 31 30.81 0.66 59.20
C THR A 31 32.32 0.36 59.18
N MET A 32 33.04 0.70 58.13
CA MET A 32 34.48 0.94 58.21
C MET A 32 34.87 2.17 57.43
N ALA A 33 35.57 3.02 58.17
CA ALA A 33 35.99 4.36 57.87
C ALA A 33 37.07 4.44 56.77
N SER A 34 37.06 5.56 56.07
CA SER A 34 38.14 6.08 55.21
C SER A 34 39.43 6.32 55.99
N PRO A 35 40.58 6.27 55.33
CA PRO A 35 41.68 7.18 55.64
C PRO A 35 41.93 8.15 54.48
N ALA A 36 42.23 9.38 54.88
CA ALA A 36 42.55 10.51 54.03
C ALA A 36 43.96 10.38 53.35
N PRO A 37 44.19 11.09 52.24
CA PRO A 37 45.41 10.99 51.47
C PRO A 37 46.52 11.90 51.98
N PRO A 38 47.80 11.55 51.71
CA PRO A 38 48.91 12.48 51.97
C PRO A 38 49.04 13.50 50.85
N ARG A 39 49.25 14.75 51.26
CA ARG A 39 49.73 15.84 50.40
C ARG A 39 51.12 15.55 49.86
N SER A 40 51.33 15.64 48.55
CA SER A 40 52.64 15.89 47.98
C SER A 40 52.54 17.03 46.96
N ARG A 41 53.50 17.91 47.10
CA ARG A 41 53.69 19.15 46.37
C ARG A 41 53.91 18.94 44.87
N GLY A 42 53.29 19.76 44.13
CA GLY A 42 53.60 20.55 42.96
C GLY A 42 54.71 20.10 41.98
N TYR A 43 54.26 20.12 40.74
CA TYR A 43 55.02 20.81 39.64
C TYR A 43 53.95 21.11 38.58
N GLY A 44 53.67 22.41 38.45
CA GLY A 44 52.80 22.93 37.37
C GLY A 44 53.56 22.84 36.06
N ALA A 45 53.03 22.01 35.17
CA ALA A 45 53.32 22.15 33.76
C ALA A 45 52.04 22.69 33.07
N TYR A 46 52.06 24.02 32.84
CA TYR A 46 51.10 24.68 32.00
C TYR A 46 51.29 24.21 30.55
N LEU A 47 50.52 23.19 30.12
CA LEU A 47 50.29 22.97 28.75
C LEU A 47 49.26 24.02 28.28
N ARG A 48 49.77 25.21 27.87
CA ARG A 48 49.02 26.13 27.00
C ARG A 48 48.74 25.41 25.69
N ARG A 49 47.55 24.83 25.57
CA ARG A 49 46.97 24.55 24.25
C ARG A 49 46.80 25.88 23.56
N CYS A 50 47.73 26.21 22.67
CA CYS A 50 47.51 27.23 21.67
C CYS A 50 46.43 26.78 20.74
N PHE A 51 45.16 27.13 21.03
CA PHE A 51 44.16 27.22 20.04
C PHE A 51 44.52 28.44 19.18
N SER A 52 45.21 28.22 18.08
CA SER A 52 45.27 29.24 17.03
C SER A 52 43.87 29.46 16.56
N PRO A 53 43.33 30.68 16.57
CA PRO A 53 42.03 30.95 15.95
C PRO A 53 42.14 30.49 14.48
N PRO A 54 41.11 29.84 13.92
CA PRO A 54 41.13 29.52 12.50
C PRO A 54 41.42 30.78 11.74
N SER A 55 42.43 30.75 10.89
CA SER A 55 42.91 31.96 10.21
C SER A 55 41.68 32.60 9.53
N ALA A 56 41.58 33.93 9.62
CA ALA A 56 40.46 34.69 8.99
C ALA A 56 40.22 34.27 7.54
N LEU A 57 41.25 33.75 6.90
CA LEU A 57 41.20 33.19 5.56
C LEU A 57 40.33 31.95 5.48
N VAL A 58 40.41 31.00 6.43
CA VAL A 58 39.58 29.77 6.47
C VAL A 58 38.12 30.11 6.71
N VAL A 59 37.85 31.07 7.62
CA VAL A 59 36.49 31.54 7.89
C VAL A 59 35.93 32.24 6.66
N LEU A 60 36.73 33.06 5.98
CA LEU A 60 36.32 33.72 4.75
C LEU A 60 36.05 32.72 3.61
N CYS A 61 36.91 31.71 3.45
CA CYS A 61 36.70 30.65 2.47
C CYS A 61 35.42 29.85 2.74
N LEU A 62 35.16 29.47 4.02
CA LEU A 62 33.92 28.79 4.38
C LEU A 62 32.67 29.64 4.15
N PHE A 63 32.79 30.97 4.43
CA PHE A 63 31.70 31.91 4.16
C PHE A 63 31.46 32.09 2.66
N LEU A 64 32.52 32.20 1.87
CA LEU A 64 32.40 32.24 0.39
C LEU A 64 31.85 30.96 -0.18
N LEU A 65 32.24 29.78 0.31
CA LEU A 65 31.67 28.48 -0.09
C LEU A 65 30.18 28.38 0.27
N CYS A 66 29.78 28.85 1.46
CA CYS A 66 28.36 28.94 1.83
C CYS A 66 27.55 29.89 0.96
N VAL A 67 28.15 31.04 0.59
CA VAL A 67 27.49 32.01 -0.29
C VAL A 67 27.41 31.51 -1.73
N ILE A 68 28.44 30.81 -2.20
CA ILE A 68 28.44 30.16 -3.53
C ILE A 68 27.42 29.03 -3.53
N TRP A 69 27.33 28.21 -2.47
CA TRP A 69 26.35 27.13 -2.36
C TRP A 69 24.89 27.64 -2.35
N LYS A 70 24.66 28.82 -1.69
CA LYS A 70 23.35 29.49 -1.75
C LYS A 70 23.07 30.18 -3.10
N ARG A 71 24.09 30.43 -3.93
CA ARG A 71 23.94 31.02 -5.27
C ARG A 71 24.00 30.03 -6.41
N ILE A 72 24.31 28.72 -6.16
CA ILE A 72 24.07 27.71 -7.16
C ILE A 72 22.54 27.62 -7.27
N PRO A 73 21.94 28.09 -8.39
CA PRO A 73 20.53 27.80 -8.62
C PRO A 73 20.47 26.27 -8.61
N ILE A 74 19.77 25.70 -7.64
CA ILE A 74 19.31 24.33 -7.76
C ILE A 74 18.62 24.35 -9.11
N SER A 75 19.29 23.78 -10.13
CA SER A 75 18.72 23.64 -11.46
C SER A 75 17.37 22.98 -11.19
N ARG A 76 16.29 23.73 -11.33
CA ARG A 76 14.94 23.19 -11.12
C ARG A 76 14.85 22.09 -12.14
N LEU A 77 14.96 20.84 -11.65
CA LEU A 77 14.60 19.71 -12.48
C LEU A 77 13.24 20.07 -13.08
N PRO A 78 13.05 19.86 -14.37
CA PRO A 78 11.75 20.12 -14.98
C PRO A 78 10.72 19.40 -14.11
N PRO A 79 9.57 20.04 -13.85
CA PRO A 79 8.54 19.39 -13.06
C PRO A 79 8.24 18.02 -13.66
N PRO A 80 7.97 17.00 -12.84
CA PRO A 80 7.68 15.66 -13.35
C PRO A 80 6.55 15.73 -14.37
N PRO A 81 6.59 14.93 -15.42
CA PRO A 81 5.57 14.95 -16.46
C PRO A 81 4.22 14.61 -15.83
N ARG A 82 3.20 15.39 -16.15
CA ARG A 82 1.83 15.20 -15.65
C ARG A 82 1.08 14.07 -16.35
N PHE A 83 1.60 13.62 -17.51
CA PHE A 83 0.96 12.62 -18.34
C PHE A 83 1.96 11.61 -18.84
N TYR A 84 1.52 10.36 -18.89
CA TYR A 84 2.25 9.25 -19.48
C TYR A 84 1.37 8.52 -20.49
N SER A 85 1.99 8.13 -21.59
CA SER A 85 1.53 7.09 -22.49
C SER A 85 2.35 5.82 -22.22
N PHE A 86 2.21 4.80 -23.04
CA PHE A 86 2.86 3.51 -22.85
C PHE A 86 3.45 2.99 -24.16
N ASP A 87 4.40 2.09 -24.01
CA ASP A 87 4.85 1.17 -25.06
C ASP A 87 4.61 -0.25 -24.54
N VAL A 88 4.04 -1.12 -25.36
CA VAL A 88 3.85 -2.54 -25.02
C VAL A 88 5.21 -3.23 -25.15
N VAL A 89 5.65 -3.86 -24.05
CA VAL A 89 6.89 -4.65 -24.01
C VAL A 89 6.60 -6.10 -24.34
N ASN A 90 5.59 -6.68 -23.66
CA ASN A 90 5.14 -8.06 -23.88
C ASN A 90 3.61 -8.15 -23.77
N GLU A 91 3.06 -9.14 -24.47
CA GLU A 91 1.66 -9.54 -24.36
C GLU A 91 1.59 -10.99 -23.88
N PHE A 92 0.78 -11.24 -22.87
CA PHE A 92 0.57 -12.59 -22.35
C PHE A 92 -0.89 -13.00 -22.50
N PRO A 93 -1.18 -14.28 -22.69
CA PRO A 93 -2.55 -14.79 -22.62
C PRO A 93 -3.16 -14.48 -21.25
N HIS A 94 -4.43 -14.08 -21.23
CA HIS A 94 -5.20 -13.88 -20.03
C HIS A 94 -6.58 -14.52 -20.21
N ASP A 95 -7.21 -14.98 -19.14
CA ASP A 95 -8.51 -15.62 -19.19
C ASP A 95 -9.61 -14.63 -19.61
N PRO A 96 -10.23 -14.76 -20.78
CA PRO A 96 -11.26 -13.83 -21.23
C PRO A 96 -12.55 -13.89 -20.42
N ASN A 97 -12.69 -14.84 -19.47
CA ASN A 97 -13.78 -14.92 -18.53
C ASN A 97 -13.42 -14.31 -17.15
N ALA A 98 -12.19 -13.87 -16.96
CA ALA A 98 -11.78 -13.20 -15.74
C ALA A 98 -12.35 -11.78 -15.66
N PHE A 99 -13.23 -11.56 -14.70
CA PHE A 99 -13.69 -10.21 -14.35
C PHE A 99 -12.74 -9.63 -13.30
N THR A 100 -11.56 -9.20 -13.76
CA THR A 100 -10.44 -8.77 -12.93
C THR A 100 -10.82 -7.61 -12.02
N GLN A 101 -10.61 -7.80 -10.72
CA GLN A 101 -10.91 -6.81 -9.67
C GLN A 101 -9.70 -6.49 -8.79
N GLY A 102 -8.69 -7.34 -8.81
CA GLY A 102 -7.41 -7.11 -8.16
C GLY A 102 -6.34 -7.92 -8.88
N LEU A 103 -5.19 -7.31 -9.10
CA LEU A 103 -4.02 -7.93 -9.72
C LEU A 103 -2.79 -7.52 -8.94
N LEU A 104 -1.89 -8.46 -8.63
CA LEU A 104 -0.63 -8.14 -7.97
C LEU A 104 0.51 -9.07 -8.40
N TYR A 105 1.73 -8.56 -8.33
CA TYR A 105 2.93 -9.35 -8.54
C TYR A 105 3.42 -9.96 -7.22
N GLY A 106 3.44 -11.29 -7.16
CA GLY A 106 3.79 -12.05 -5.95
C GLY A 106 5.28 -12.45 -5.86
N GLY A 107 6.11 -12.05 -6.82
CA GLY A 107 7.51 -12.52 -6.94
C GLY A 107 7.64 -13.77 -7.81
N ASN A 108 8.88 -14.09 -8.23
CA ASN A 108 9.20 -15.29 -9.01
C ASN A 108 8.36 -15.46 -10.30
N ASP A 109 8.10 -14.36 -10.98
CA ASP A 109 7.26 -14.30 -12.18
C ASP A 109 5.82 -14.82 -11.99
N THR A 110 5.31 -14.71 -10.75
CA THR A 110 3.96 -15.11 -10.37
C THR A 110 3.05 -13.89 -10.18
N LEU A 111 1.84 -13.97 -10.73
CA LEU A 111 0.76 -13.02 -10.52
C LEU A 111 -0.38 -13.67 -9.73
N PHE A 112 -0.93 -12.91 -8.79
CA PHE A 112 -2.19 -13.25 -8.12
C PHE A 112 -3.30 -12.38 -8.68
N GLU A 113 -4.47 -12.96 -8.84
CA GLU A 113 -5.64 -12.26 -9.37
C GLU A 113 -6.89 -12.55 -8.52
N SER A 114 -7.61 -11.48 -8.18
CA SER A 114 -8.96 -11.54 -7.65
C SER A 114 -9.96 -11.23 -8.76
N THR A 115 -10.98 -12.07 -8.89
CA THR A 115 -12.04 -11.86 -9.88
C THR A 115 -13.39 -11.69 -9.22
N GLY A 116 -14.23 -10.84 -9.82
CA GLY A 116 -15.62 -10.63 -9.45
C GLY A 116 -16.58 -11.54 -10.19
N LEU A 117 -17.86 -11.22 -10.12
CA LEU A 117 -19.08 -11.88 -10.58
C LEU A 117 -19.59 -12.91 -9.58
N TYR A 118 -20.85 -12.74 -9.16
CA TYR A 118 -21.53 -13.69 -8.28
C TYR A 118 -21.49 -15.11 -8.85
N SER A 119 -21.24 -16.08 -7.99
CA SER A 119 -21.05 -17.50 -8.33
C SER A 119 -19.83 -17.80 -9.21
N ARG A 120 -19.00 -16.78 -9.55
CA ARG A 120 -17.80 -16.93 -10.38
C ARG A 120 -16.58 -16.22 -9.78
N SER A 121 -16.74 -15.51 -8.68
CA SER A 121 -15.65 -14.83 -7.98
C SER A 121 -14.58 -15.79 -7.51
N SER A 122 -13.32 -15.43 -7.64
CA SER A 122 -12.20 -16.30 -7.29
C SER A 122 -10.99 -15.51 -6.80
N LEU A 123 -10.13 -16.20 -6.08
CA LEU A 123 -8.73 -15.86 -5.89
C LEU A 123 -7.90 -16.89 -6.64
N ARG A 124 -6.95 -16.47 -7.46
CA ARG A 124 -6.14 -17.37 -8.27
C ARG A 124 -4.69 -16.91 -8.42
N GLU A 125 -3.86 -17.91 -8.62
CA GLU A 125 -2.51 -17.90 -9.13
C GLU A 125 -2.47 -18.87 -10.32
N VAL A 126 -1.40 -18.88 -11.10
CA VAL A 126 -1.28 -19.74 -12.30
C VAL A 126 -1.58 -21.23 -12.02
N GLN A 127 -1.30 -21.72 -10.81
CA GLN A 127 -1.47 -23.14 -10.43
C GLN A 127 -2.46 -23.38 -9.29
N VAL A 128 -2.90 -22.33 -8.60
CA VAL A 128 -3.79 -22.44 -7.43
C VAL A 128 -5.04 -21.61 -7.66
N TYR A 129 -6.18 -22.22 -7.45
CA TYR A 129 -7.48 -21.60 -7.65
C TYR A 129 -8.36 -21.81 -6.42
N HIS A 130 -8.98 -20.75 -5.94
CA HIS A 130 -9.99 -20.80 -4.89
C HIS A 130 -11.25 -20.08 -5.35
N GLN A 131 -12.32 -20.81 -5.54
CA GLN A 131 -13.64 -20.23 -5.81
C GLN A 131 -14.26 -19.72 -4.51
N MET A 132 -14.72 -18.49 -4.53
CA MET A 132 -15.44 -17.88 -3.41
C MET A 132 -16.88 -18.41 -3.33
N ASP A 133 -17.53 -18.16 -2.18
CA ASP A 133 -18.96 -18.42 -2.04
C ASP A 133 -19.74 -17.67 -3.13
N GLY A 134 -20.79 -18.31 -3.68
CA GLY A 134 -21.55 -17.77 -4.80
C GLY A 134 -22.33 -16.48 -4.48
N SER A 135 -22.53 -16.17 -3.20
CA SER A 135 -23.14 -14.92 -2.74
C SER A 135 -22.15 -13.74 -2.69
N LEU A 136 -20.85 -14.00 -2.83
CA LEU A 136 -19.81 -12.99 -2.72
C LEU A 136 -19.32 -12.52 -4.10
N PHE A 137 -18.95 -11.26 -4.16
CA PHE A 137 -18.30 -10.67 -5.32
C PHE A 137 -16.89 -10.23 -4.90
N GLY A 138 -15.86 -10.94 -5.39
CA GLY A 138 -14.46 -10.65 -5.07
C GLY A 138 -14.01 -9.34 -5.72
N GLU A 139 -13.25 -8.57 -4.98
CA GLU A 139 -12.74 -7.26 -5.37
C GLU A 139 -11.23 -7.16 -5.11
N GLY A 140 -10.73 -6.01 -4.71
CA GLY A 140 -9.34 -5.66 -4.54
C GLY A 140 -8.52 -6.67 -3.75
N LEU A 141 -7.27 -6.86 -4.17
CA LEU A 141 -6.35 -7.85 -3.63
C LEU A 141 -4.98 -7.23 -3.38
N THR A 142 -4.36 -7.53 -2.24
CA THR A 142 -2.97 -7.16 -1.99
C THR A 142 -2.23 -8.19 -1.14
N LEU A 143 -0.91 -8.19 -1.21
CA LEU A 143 -0.03 -9.12 -0.48
C LEU A 143 0.82 -8.36 0.55
N LEU A 144 0.64 -8.67 1.82
CA LEU A 144 1.48 -8.15 2.89
C LEU A 144 2.17 -9.31 3.64
N GLY A 145 3.47 -9.44 3.46
CA GLY A 145 4.22 -10.60 3.92
C GLY A 145 3.76 -11.88 3.20
N GLU A 146 3.24 -12.84 3.96
CA GLU A 146 2.70 -14.09 3.42
C GLU A 146 1.16 -14.14 3.45
N ARG A 147 0.52 -13.01 3.66
CA ARG A 147 -0.93 -12.88 3.79
C ARG A 147 -1.52 -12.10 2.61
N LEU A 148 -2.42 -12.73 1.88
CA LEU A 148 -3.22 -12.10 0.82
C LEU A 148 -4.50 -11.53 1.43
N PHE A 149 -4.74 -10.25 1.26
CA PHE A 149 -5.94 -9.54 1.70
C PHE A 149 -6.83 -9.30 0.50
N GLN A 150 -8.07 -9.75 0.56
CA GLN A 150 -9.09 -9.54 -0.46
C GLN A 150 -10.32 -8.91 0.17
N VAL A 151 -10.91 -7.90 -0.47
CA VAL A 151 -12.20 -7.31 -0.10
C VAL A 151 -13.31 -7.77 -1.02
N THR A 152 -14.56 -7.48 -0.66
CA THR A 152 -15.75 -7.84 -1.45
C THR A 152 -16.64 -6.63 -1.70
N TRP A 153 -17.36 -6.65 -2.82
CA TRP A 153 -18.28 -5.61 -3.24
C TRP A 153 -19.60 -5.65 -2.44
N LEU A 154 -20.14 -4.47 -2.15
CA LEU A 154 -21.39 -4.23 -1.41
C LEU A 154 -21.41 -4.82 0.02
N GLU A 155 -20.28 -5.23 0.53
CA GLU A 155 -20.15 -5.76 1.87
C GLU A 155 -18.91 -5.19 2.57
N ASN A 156 -19.01 -4.95 3.87
CA ASN A 156 -17.84 -4.59 4.67
C ASN A 156 -17.01 -5.82 5.06
N THR A 157 -16.97 -6.80 4.17
CA THR A 157 -16.33 -8.10 4.39
C THR A 157 -15.06 -8.21 3.57
N GLY A 158 -14.07 -8.89 4.12
CA GLY A 158 -12.87 -9.30 3.41
C GLY A 158 -12.35 -10.62 3.93
N PHE A 159 -11.36 -11.15 3.24
CA PHE A 159 -10.70 -12.40 3.57
C PHE A 159 -9.19 -12.21 3.57
N ILE A 160 -8.53 -12.91 4.49
CA ILE A 160 -7.09 -13.02 4.56
C ILE A 160 -6.76 -14.48 4.28
N TYR A 161 -5.95 -14.71 3.26
CA TYR A 161 -5.50 -16.04 2.88
C TYR A 161 -4.01 -16.21 3.16
N ASP A 162 -3.60 -17.44 3.49
CA ASP A 162 -2.20 -17.83 3.38
C ASP A 162 -1.82 -17.90 1.89
N ARG A 163 -0.71 -17.24 1.49
CA ARG A 163 -0.30 -17.14 0.08
C ARG A 163 0.02 -18.47 -0.58
N TYR A 164 0.34 -19.49 0.21
CA TYR A 164 0.70 -20.83 -0.26
C TYR A 164 -0.46 -21.84 -0.14
N ASN A 165 -1.53 -21.44 0.59
CA ASN A 165 -2.67 -22.32 0.81
C ASN A 165 -3.96 -21.52 0.99
N PHE A 166 -4.68 -21.25 -0.09
CA PHE A 166 -5.91 -20.46 -0.09
C PHE A 166 -7.06 -21.08 0.71
N ASN A 167 -6.94 -22.36 1.13
CA ASN A 167 -7.90 -22.99 2.04
C ASN A 167 -7.73 -22.49 3.48
N LYS A 168 -6.54 -22.03 3.85
CA LYS A 168 -6.31 -21.33 5.12
C LYS A 168 -6.71 -19.87 4.97
N ARG A 169 -7.92 -19.55 5.42
CA ARG A 169 -8.46 -18.19 5.32
C ARG A 169 -9.14 -17.76 6.61
N GLU A 170 -9.10 -16.45 6.84
CA GLU A 170 -9.80 -15.76 7.92
C GLU A 170 -10.74 -14.71 7.31
N LYS A 171 -11.96 -14.61 7.85
CA LYS A 171 -12.89 -13.54 7.48
C LYS A 171 -12.64 -12.33 8.36
N PHE A 172 -12.64 -11.13 7.77
CA PHE A 172 -12.57 -9.88 8.50
C PHE A 172 -13.64 -8.88 8.05
N THR A 173 -13.80 -7.81 8.82
CA THR A 173 -14.61 -6.65 8.46
C THR A 173 -13.74 -5.42 8.36
N HIS A 174 -14.03 -4.54 7.40
CA HIS A 174 -13.35 -3.27 7.19
C HIS A 174 -14.29 -2.08 7.39
N GLN A 175 -13.72 -0.87 7.49
CA GLN A 175 -14.45 0.37 7.75
C GLN A 175 -14.56 1.29 6.52
N MET A 176 -14.24 0.79 5.32
CA MET A 176 -14.56 1.48 4.07
C MET A 176 -16.06 1.41 3.83
N HIS A 177 -16.60 2.33 3.04
CA HIS A 177 -18.02 2.30 2.68
C HIS A 177 -18.33 1.07 1.83
N ASP A 178 -17.40 0.68 0.95
CA ASP A 178 -17.46 -0.50 0.10
C ASP A 178 -16.04 -1.05 -0.09
N GLY A 179 -15.87 -2.25 -0.62
CA GLY A 179 -14.58 -2.84 -0.93
C GLY A 179 -14.34 -2.88 -2.43
N TRP A 180 -13.45 -2.01 -2.97
CA TRP A 180 -13.12 -1.99 -4.40
C TRP A 180 -11.67 -2.34 -4.68
N GLY A 181 -10.70 -1.54 -4.25
CA GLY A 181 -9.28 -1.78 -4.47
C GLY A 181 -8.51 -1.95 -3.18
N LEU A 182 -7.40 -2.68 -3.23
CA LEU A 182 -6.42 -2.80 -2.15
C LEU A 182 -5.00 -2.71 -2.69
N ALA A 183 -4.13 -2.01 -1.95
CA ALA A 183 -2.68 -2.01 -2.15
C ALA A 183 -1.95 -1.97 -0.81
N THR A 184 -0.62 -2.11 -0.79
CA THR A 184 0.17 -1.96 0.43
C THR A 184 1.57 -1.42 0.14
N ASP A 185 2.09 -0.59 1.06
CA ASP A 185 3.50 -0.17 1.07
C ASP A 185 4.40 -1.12 1.90
N GLY A 186 3.82 -2.21 2.40
CA GLY A 186 4.47 -3.15 3.31
C GLY A 186 4.28 -2.82 4.79
N LYS A 187 3.57 -1.72 5.12
CA LYS A 187 3.29 -1.29 6.50
C LYS A 187 1.80 -1.06 6.76
N VAL A 188 1.13 -0.40 5.84
CA VAL A 188 -0.32 -0.15 5.88
C VAL A 188 -0.99 -0.70 4.64
N LEU A 189 -2.30 -0.93 4.72
CA LEU A 189 -3.11 -1.21 3.55
C LEU A 189 -3.72 0.10 3.05
N PHE A 190 -3.74 0.27 1.73
CA PHE A 190 -4.52 1.31 1.05
C PHE A 190 -5.79 0.68 0.50
N GLY A 191 -6.91 1.37 0.61
CA GLY A 191 -8.19 0.89 0.11
C GLY A 191 -8.96 1.95 -0.64
N SER A 192 -9.78 1.52 -1.60
CA SER A 192 -10.75 2.33 -2.31
C SER A 192 -12.16 1.74 -2.19
N ASP A 193 -13.19 2.57 -2.43
CA ASP A 193 -14.60 2.21 -2.30
C ASP A 193 -15.46 2.77 -3.44
N GLY A 194 -14.85 3.11 -4.56
CA GLY A 194 -15.55 3.72 -5.70
C GLY A 194 -15.83 5.20 -5.55
N SER A 195 -15.59 5.80 -4.41
CA SER A 195 -15.63 7.25 -4.19
C SER A 195 -14.31 7.92 -4.58
N SER A 196 -14.14 9.18 -4.21
CA SER A 196 -12.86 9.91 -4.27
C SER A 196 -11.99 9.69 -3.02
N THR A 197 -12.36 8.76 -2.13
CA THR A 197 -11.65 8.52 -0.88
C THR A 197 -10.61 7.43 -1.03
N LEU A 198 -9.36 7.75 -0.68
CA LEU A 198 -8.30 6.78 -0.45
C LEU A 198 -8.16 6.55 1.06
N TYR A 199 -8.31 5.30 1.49
CA TYR A 199 -8.20 4.87 2.87
C TYR A 199 -6.79 4.36 3.17
N GLN A 200 -6.29 4.64 4.37
CA GLN A 200 -5.17 3.92 4.97
C GLN A 200 -5.68 3.10 6.15
N ILE A 201 -5.32 1.83 6.19
CA ILE A 201 -5.87 0.83 7.10
C ILE A 201 -4.69 0.14 7.80
N ASP A 202 -4.77 0.04 9.12
CA ASP A 202 -3.83 -0.74 9.91
C ASP A 202 -4.04 -2.24 9.63
N PRO A 203 -3.03 -2.98 9.15
CA PRO A 203 -3.20 -4.38 8.76
C PRO A 203 -3.39 -5.36 9.93
N LEU A 204 -3.09 -4.93 11.17
CA LEU A 204 -3.26 -5.76 12.37
C LEU A 204 -4.64 -5.61 12.97
N THR A 205 -5.14 -4.38 13.03
CA THR A 205 -6.45 -4.07 13.64
C THR A 205 -7.57 -3.95 12.63
N LEU A 206 -7.23 -3.83 11.33
CA LEU A 206 -8.14 -3.61 10.20
C LEU A 206 -8.98 -2.33 10.33
N LYS A 207 -8.52 -1.40 11.16
CA LYS A 207 -9.14 -0.10 11.36
C LYS A 207 -8.57 0.93 10.40
N VAL A 208 -9.44 1.81 9.93
CA VAL A 208 -9.03 2.98 9.15
C VAL A 208 -8.29 3.95 10.06
N ILE A 209 -7.05 4.25 9.73
CA ILE A 209 -6.18 5.21 10.44
C ILE A 209 -6.13 6.57 9.77
N LYS A 210 -6.41 6.63 8.46
CA LYS A 210 -6.44 7.88 7.71
C LYS A 210 -7.38 7.78 6.50
N ARG A 211 -7.97 8.91 6.12
CA ARG A 211 -8.72 9.09 4.88
C ARG A 211 -8.22 10.35 4.19
N VAL A 212 -8.01 10.29 2.90
CA VAL A 212 -7.69 11.45 2.07
C VAL A 212 -8.64 11.50 0.87
N THR A 213 -9.09 12.69 0.51
CA THR A 213 -9.86 12.89 -0.73
C THR A 213 -8.90 13.05 -1.89
N VAL A 214 -9.01 12.20 -2.90
CA VAL A 214 -8.18 12.28 -4.10
C VAL A 214 -8.65 13.43 -4.99
N ARG A 215 -7.69 14.29 -5.40
CA ARG A 215 -7.97 15.51 -6.16
C ARG A 215 -6.95 15.75 -7.26
N TYR A 216 -7.43 16.35 -8.31
CA TYR A 216 -6.63 16.89 -9.42
C TYR A 216 -7.06 18.31 -9.75
N ASN A 217 -6.16 19.29 -9.70
CA ASN A 217 -6.48 20.71 -9.89
C ASN A 217 -7.69 21.16 -9.05
N ASP A 218 -7.71 20.84 -7.77
CA ASP A 218 -8.77 21.12 -6.78
C ASP A 218 -10.12 20.43 -7.00
N HIS A 219 -10.28 19.66 -8.06
CA HIS A 219 -11.47 18.85 -8.32
C HIS A 219 -11.30 17.42 -7.80
N GLU A 220 -12.38 16.86 -7.27
CA GLU A 220 -12.36 15.47 -6.82
C GLU A 220 -12.24 14.47 -7.98
N VAL A 221 -11.50 13.40 -7.75
CA VAL A 221 -11.36 12.28 -8.68
C VAL A 221 -12.14 11.08 -8.12
N PRO A 222 -13.38 10.87 -8.54
CA PRO A 222 -14.19 9.74 -8.09
C PRO A 222 -13.82 8.45 -8.83
N PHE A 223 -14.47 7.36 -8.43
CA PHE A 223 -14.39 6.06 -9.08
C PHE A 223 -13.02 5.39 -8.95
N LEU A 224 -12.31 5.66 -7.83
CA LEU A 224 -11.10 4.90 -7.50
C LEU A 224 -11.44 3.42 -7.40
N ASN A 225 -10.79 2.60 -8.21
CA ASN A 225 -11.05 1.16 -8.27
C ASN A 225 -9.81 0.38 -7.85
N GLU A 226 -9.33 -0.52 -8.64
CA GLU A 226 -8.18 -1.35 -8.33
C GLU A 226 -6.93 -0.49 -8.06
N LEU A 227 -6.13 -0.90 -7.07
CA LEU A 227 -5.00 -0.14 -6.56
C LEU A 227 -3.71 -0.95 -6.62
N GLU A 228 -2.60 -0.27 -6.92
CA GLU A 228 -1.24 -0.79 -6.77
C GLU A 228 -0.32 0.25 -6.11
N TYR A 229 0.64 -0.21 -5.31
CA TYR A 229 1.63 0.68 -4.67
C TYR A 229 2.95 0.65 -5.42
N VAL A 230 3.30 1.76 -6.05
CA VAL A 230 4.47 1.89 -6.92
C VAL A 230 5.36 3.03 -6.48
N ASN A 231 6.57 2.73 -6.01
CA ASN A 231 7.63 3.71 -5.70
C ASN A 231 7.20 4.90 -4.83
N GLY A 232 6.40 4.67 -3.80
CA GLY A 232 5.97 5.74 -2.88
C GLY A 232 4.63 6.38 -3.24
N GLU A 233 3.99 5.93 -4.31
CA GLU A 233 2.71 6.42 -4.78
C GLU A 233 1.66 5.31 -4.78
N VAL A 234 0.39 5.68 -4.62
CA VAL A 234 -0.74 4.78 -4.88
C VAL A 234 -1.24 5.04 -6.30
N TRP A 235 -1.25 4.00 -7.12
CA TRP A 235 -1.80 4.05 -8.46
C TRP A 235 -3.20 3.44 -8.44
N ALA A 236 -4.16 4.11 -9.07
CA ALA A 236 -5.55 3.70 -9.07
C ALA A 236 -6.12 3.62 -10.48
N ASN A 237 -6.72 2.50 -10.85
CA ASN A 237 -7.63 2.47 -11.98
C ASN A 237 -8.82 3.39 -11.69
N ILE A 238 -9.23 4.19 -12.66
CA ILE A 238 -10.44 5.01 -12.55
C ILE A 238 -11.55 4.31 -13.35
N TRP A 239 -12.53 3.78 -12.62
CA TRP A 239 -13.59 2.97 -13.20
C TRP A 239 -14.33 3.67 -14.35
N GLN A 240 -14.72 2.90 -15.36
CA GLN A 240 -15.31 3.34 -16.63
C GLN A 240 -14.37 4.17 -17.52
N THR A 241 -13.07 4.17 -17.26
CA THR A 241 -12.08 4.84 -18.09
C THR A 241 -10.92 3.91 -18.43
N ASP A 242 -10.04 4.37 -19.31
CA ASP A 242 -8.76 3.74 -19.58
C ASP A 242 -7.61 4.54 -18.91
N CYS A 243 -7.87 5.13 -17.74
CA CYS A 243 -6.96 5.97 -17.00
C CYS A 243 -6.48 5.30 -15.71
N ILE A 244 -5.20 5.52 -15.38
CA ILE A 244 -4.66 5.27 -14.06
C ILE A 244 -4.21 6.60 -13.47
N ALA A 245 -4.68 6.93 -12.27
CA ALA A 245 -4.22 8.07 -11.50
C ALA A 245 -3.02 7.66 -10.64
N ARG A 246 -1.92 8.42 -10.67
CA ARG A 246 -0.80 8.30 -9.74
C ARG A 246 -1.03 9.29 -8.61
N ILE A 247 -1.17 8.80 -7.40
CA ILE A 247 -1.71 9.54 -6.25
C ILE A 247 -0.67 9.60 -5.14
N SER A 248 -0.46 10.79 -4.58
CA SER A 248 0.27 10.98 -3.34
C SER A 248 -0.51 10.36 -2.17
N GLN A 249 0.10 9.43 -1.46
CA GLN A 249 -0.51 8.79 -0.29
C GLN A 249 -0.66 9.76 0.90
N GLU A 250 0.06 10.88 0.88
CA GLU A 250 0.09 11.82 2.00
C GLU A 250 -1.12 12.75 2.01
N ASP A 251 -1.45 13.31 0.86
CA ASP A 251 -2.45 14.38 0.71
C ASP A 251 -3.54 14.07 -0.32
N GLY A 252 -3.43 12.96 -1.06
CA GLY A 252 -4.42 12.55 -2.06
C GLY A 252 -4.32 13.31 -3.39
N LEU A 253 -3.27 14.12 -3.60
CA LEU A 253 -3.10 14.83 -4.86
C LEU A 253 -2.71 13.87 -5.98
N VAL A 254 -3.39 13.97 -7.12
CA VAL A 254 -2.99 13.27 -8.34
C VAL A 254 -1.75 13.95 -8.90
N ILE A 255 -0.63 13.23 -8.84
CA ILE A 255 0.69 13.67 -9.30
C ILE A 255 0.73 13.66 -10.83
N SER A 256 0.18 12.60 -11.43
CA SER A 256 0.17 12.40 -12.88
C SER A 256 -0.85 11.35 -13.31
N TRP A 257 -1.07 11.28 -14.62
CA TRP A 257 -2.00 10.36 -15.26
C TRP A 257 -1.29 9.41 -16.22
N ILE A 258 -1.71 8.15 -16.24
CA ILE A 258 -1.31 7.17 -17.25
C ILE A 258 -2.52 6.90 -18.15
N LEU A 259 -2.35 7.11 -19.44
CA LEU A 259 -3.42 7.06 -20.43
C LEU A 259 -3.27 5.79 -21.28
N LEU A 260 -4.12 4.79 -21.05
CA LEU A 260 -4.04 3.45 -21.64
C LEU A 260 -5.12 3.12 -22.66
N HIS A 261 -5.92 4.12 -23.11
CA HIS A 261 -7.02 3.92 -24.06
C HIS A 261 -6.64 3.19 -25.34
N GLY A 262 -5.36 3.26 -25.75
CA GLY A 262 -4.85 2.52 -26.91
C GLY A 262 -4.89 1.00 -26.75
N LEU A 263 -4.77 0.46 -25.52
CA LEU A 263 -4.81 -1.00 -25.27
C LEU A 263 -6.22 -1.53 -25.54
N ARG A 264 -7.23 -0.94 -24.90
CA ARG A 264 -8.62 -1.35 -25.06
C ARG A 264 -9.09 -1.21 -26.51
N GLN A 265 -8.75 -0.09 -27.14
CA GLN A 265 -9.06 0.11 -28.57
C GLN A 265 -8.36 -0.91 -29.47
N GLY A 266 -7.12 -1.31 -29.14
CA GLY A 266 -6.39 -2.36 -29.83
C GLY A 266 -7.14 -3.70 -29.81
N LEU A 267 -7.60 -4.11 -28.62
CA LEU A 267 -8.41 -5.33 -28.42
C LEU A 267 -9.72 -5.29 -29.23
N LEU A 268 -10.45 -4.16 -29.16
CA LEU A 268 -11.70 -3.99 -29.91
C LEU A 268 -11.47 -4.11 -31.42
N ARG A 269 -10.39 -3.48 -31.96
CA ARG A 269 -10.02 -3.59 -33.39
C ARG A 269 -9.61 -5.00 -33.78
N SER A 270 -9.08 -5.79 -32.86
CA SER A 270 -8.73 -7.19 -33.08
C SER A 270 -9.93 -8.15 -32.95
N GLY A 271 -11.16 -7.61 -32.81
CA GLY A 271 -12.40 -8.40 -32.76
C GLY A 271 -12.85 -8.83 -31.36
N HIS A 272 -12.16 -8.42 -30.30
CA HIS A 272 -12.56 -8.73 -28.92
C HIS A 272 -13.61 -7.74 -28.42
N THR A 273 -14.90 -8.00 -28.73
CA THR A 273 -16.01 -7.09 -28.42
C THR A 273 -16.66 -7.32 -27.06
N ALA A 274 -16.40 -8.47 -26.41
CA ALA A 274 -16.97 -8.86 -25.11
C ALA A 274 -16.11 -8.40 -23.93
N ILE A 275 -15.18 -7.48 -24.14
CA ILE A 275 -14.30 -6.94 -23.10
C ILE A 275 -14.99 -5.78 -22.35
N ASP A 276 -14.67 -5.66 -21.05
CA ASP A 276 -15.13 -4.56 -20.20
C ASP A 276 -13.98 -3.56 -19.94
N VAL A 277 -14.00 -2.81 -18.87
CA VAL A 277 -13.06 -1.72 -18.58
C VAL A 277 -11.66 -2.21 -18.21
N LEU A 278 -10.69 -1.33 -18.40
CA LEU A 278 -9.35 -1.45 -17.83
C LEU A 278 -9.47 -1.61 -16.32
N ASN A 279 -8.89 -2.67 -15.77
CA ASN A 279 -8.79 -2.90 -14.33
C ASN A 279 -7.73 -3.97 -14.04
N GLY A 280 -6.82 -3.67 -13.12
CA GLY A 280 -5.71 -4.53 -12.74
C GLY A 280 -4.36 -3.92 -13.06
N ILE A 281 -3.58 -3.66 -12.03
CA ILE A 281 -2.21 -3.13 -12.07
C ILE A 281 -1.35 -4.05 -11.20
N ALA A 282 -0.23 -4.51 -11.72
CA ALA A 282 0.74 -5.24 -10.91
C ALA A 282 2.15 -4.73 -11.19
N TRP A 283 2.95 -4.58 -10.14
CA TRP A 283 4.28 -4.05 -10.26
C TRP A 283 5.36 -4.98 -9.68
N ASP A 284 6.24 -5.44 -10.58
CA ASP A 284 7.47 -6.11 -10.20
C ASP A 284 8.55 -5.08 -9.87
N LYS A 285 8.73 -4.84 -8.59
CA LYS A 285 9.71 -3.88 -8.07
C LYS A 285 11.16 -4.24 -8.43
N GLU A 286 11.47 -5.53 -8.45
CA GLU A 286 12.86 -5.99 -8.64
C GLU A 286 13.34 -5.78 -10.08
N LYS A 287 12.49 -6.12 -11.04
CA LYS A 287 12.79 -5.97 -12.46
C LYS A 287 12.21 -4.69 -13.07
N ASN A 288 11.51 -3.88 -12.26
CA ASN A 288 10.81 -2.66 -12.66
C ASN A 288 9.88 -2.89 -13.87
N ARG A 289 9.05 -3.96 -13.78
CA ARG A 289 8.07 -4.31 -14.81
C ARG A 289 6.67 -3.94 -14.32
N LEU A 290 5.91 -3.33 -15.21
CA LEU A 290 4.53 -2.93 -14.96
C LEU A 290 3.60 -3.78 -15.81
N PHE A 291 2.64 -4.44 -15.16
CA PHE A 291 1.63 -5.26 -15.82
C PHE A 291 0.26 -4.62 -15.67
N VAL A 292 -0.54 -4.66 -16.73
CA VAL A 292 -1.91 -4.16 -16.73
C VAL A 292 -2.82 -5.10 -17.54
N THR A 293 -4.07 -5.18 -17.12
CA THR A 293 -5.12 -5.91 -17.84
C THR A 293 -6.47 -5.20 -17.68
N GLY A 294 -7.56 -5.86 -18.02
CA GLY A 294 -8.91 -5.38 -17.83
C GLY A 294 -9.91 -6.51 -17.64
N LYS A 295 -11.11 -6.15 -17.21
CA LYS A 295 -12.21 -7.08 -17.00
C LYS A 295 -12.58 -7.76 -18.31
N LEU A 296 -12.56 -9.10 -18.32
CA LEU A 296 -12.83 -9.92 -19.52
C LEU A 296 -11.85 -9.70 -20.67
N TRP A 297 -10.64 -9.18 -20.40
CA TRP A 297 -9.63 -9.03 -21.43
C TRP A 297 -8.92 -10.37 -21.69
N PRO A 298 -8.70 -10.74 -22.95
CA PRO A 298 -7.96 -11.97 -23.30
C PRO A 298 -6.43 -11.81 -23.22
N LYS A 299 -5.96 -10.62 -22.82
CA LYS A 299 -4.54 -10.29 -22.76
C LYS A 299 -4.20 -9.55 -21.47
N LEU A 300 -3.04 -9.88 -20.92
CA LEU A 300 -2.31 -9.12 -19.94
C LEU A 300 -1.10 -8.51 -20.64
N TYR A 301 -0.83 -7.24 -20.36
CA TYR A 301 0.24 -6.49 -20.99
C TYR A 301 1.33 -6.12 -20.01
N GLU A 302 2.59 -6.38 -20.36
CA GLU A 302 3.72 -5.71 -19.75
C GLU A 302 3.97 -4.42 -20.53
N ILE A 303 3.98 -3.29 -19.82
CA ILE A 303 4.12 -1.97 -20.44
C ILE A 303 5.27 -1.17 -19.84
N LYS A 304 5.80 -0.25 -20.64
CA LYS A 304 6.76 0.75 -20.23
C LYS A 304 6.15 2.15 -20.39
N LEU A 305 6.25 2.97 -19.35
CA LEU A 305 5.69 4.32 -19.38
C LEU A 305 6.60 5.27 -20.17
N ARG A 306 5.98 6.11 -20.99
CA ARG A 306 6.60 7.16 -21.78
C ARG A 306 5.95 8.51 -21.45
N PRO A 307 6.74 9.51 -20.98
CA PRO A 307 6.23 10.85 -20.72
C PRO A 307 5.64 11.49 -21.99
N VAL A 308 4.49 12.16 -21.82
CA VAL A 308 3.85 12.93 -22.90
C VAL A 308 3.45 14.31 -22.39
N ARG A 309 3.31 15.27 -23.29
CA ARG A 309 2.97 16.66 -22.93
C ARG A 309 1.53 16.83 -22.47
N GLY A 310 0.64 15.92 -22.87
CA GLY A 310 -0.78 15.93 -22.53
C GLY A 310 -1.53 14.84 -23.28
N PRO A 311 -2.84 14.72 -23.04
CA PRO A 311 -3.67 13.80 -23.79
C PRO A 311 -3.69 14.20 -25.28
N SER A 312 -3.59 13.19 -26.15
CA SER A 312 -3.59 13.39 -27.61
C SER A 312 -4.93 13.94 -28.15
N ASN A 313 -6.03 13.73 -27.42
CA ASN A 313 -7.39 13.98 -27.89
C ASN A 313 -8.15 14.93 -26.97
N GLY A 314 -7.57 16.08 -26.59
CA GLY A 314 -8.27 17.11 -25.86
C GLY A 314 -7.92 17.21 -24.38
N ARG A 315 -8.91 17.58 -23.56
CA ARG A 315 -8.73 17.81 -22.12
C ARG A 315 -8.80 16.50 -21.34
N ILE A 316 -8.05 16.42 -20.24
CA ILE A 316 -8.00 15.23 -19.39
C ILE A 316 -9.38 14.86 -18.83
N GLU A 317 -10.20 15.85 -18.55
CA GLU A 317 -11.54 15.71 -18.01
C GLU A 317 -12.49 14.96 -18.97
N ASN A 318 -12.18 14.93 -20.26
CA ASN A 318 -12.93 14.17 -21.25
C ASN A 318 -12.52 12.69 -21.31
N LEU A 319 -11.35 12.36 -20.80
CA LEU A 319 -10.81 10.99 -20.82
C LEU A 319 -10.93 10.32 -19.44
N CYS A 320 -10.73 11.08 -18.38
CA CYS A 320 -10.75 10.60 -17.01
C CYS A 320 -11.70 11.50 -16.20
N PRO A 321 -12.78 10.97 -15.59
CA PRO A 321 -13.78 11.80 -14.92
C PRO A 321 -13.17 12.54 -13.73
N ILE A 322 -13.31 13.85 -13.78
CA ILE A 322 -12.94 14.76 -12.72
C ILE A 322 -14.19 15.58 -12.43
N ARG A 323 -14.72 15.52 -11.22
CA ARG A 323 -15.91 16.28 -10.84
C ARG A 323 -15.52 17.68 -10.40
N ALA A 324 -16.12 18.67 -11.04
CA ALA A 324 -16.03 20.07 -10.65
C ALA A 324 -16.83 20.34 -9.37
#